data_71bef754467666aa46f3dc6e987703a4
#
_entry.id   71bef754467666aa46f3dc6e987703a4
#
_cell.length_a   1.000
_cell.length_b   1.000
_cell.length_c   1.000
_cell.angle_alpha   90.00
_cell.angle_beta   90.00
_cell.angle_gamma   90.00
#
_symmetry.space_group_name_H-M   'P 1'
#
loop_
_entity.id
_entity.type
_entity.pdbx_description
1 polymer ?
#
loop_
_entity_poly.entity_id
_entity_poly.type
_entity_poly.pdbx_seq_one_letter_code
_entity_poly.pdbx_strand_id
1 'polypeptide(L)'
;MRSENFPMIDNDAIKLVSELSKTVLDEPTPEILASQIALKILADLDCRGVILGVVQREGFLDLIGTYGYPSNSTEPFIRMPLWNPMPITDAVRTGEISIFNTPKELVEKYPHLSEVTTAERAITVSAPVKFRNTVIGAVGFTSMNPPTNGFHNHPTTDAILSICGIYLKNFLNKKLDNERDYSHATKSLSERQRQIISLFKEDLTTDQMADRLKYSASTIKQDIIKIYSIFGVNSRQAVLELARKAGLADLA
;
A
#
# COMPACT_ATOMS: atom_id res chain seq x y z
N MET A 1 -50.94 1.59 -20.67
CA MET A 1 -49.97 1.29 -19.59
C MET A 1 -48.66 0.83 -20.25
N ARG A 2 -47.65 1.69 -20.30
CA ARG A 2 -46.31 1.29 -20.76
C ARG A 2 -45.67 0.62 -19.57
N SER A 3 -45.37 -0.67 -19.70
CA SER A 3 -44.46 -1.35 -18.76
C SER A 3 -43.09 -0.70 -18.91
N GLU A 4 -42.70 0.09 -17.95
CA GLU A 4 -41.34 0.54 -17.81
C GLU A 4 -40.50 -0.72 -17.56
N ASN A 5 -39.79 -1.18 -18.59
CA ASN A 5 -38.74 -2.16 -18.46
C ASN A 5 -37.63 -1.49 -17.62
N PHE A 6 -37.63 -1.74 -16.32
CA PHE A 6 -36.42 -1.55 -15.52
C PHE A 6 -35.28 -2.33 -16.18
N PRO A 7 -34.10 -1.72 -16.42
CA PRO A 7 -32.97 -2.46 -16.94
C PRO A 7 -32.72 -3.64 -16.01
N MET A 8 -32.59 -4.84 -16.60
CA MET A 8 -32.23 -6.04 -15.83
C MET A 8 -30.96 -5.73 -15.07
N ILE A 9 -31.05 -5.68 -13.75
CA ILE A 9 -29.91 -5.45 -12.88
C ILE A 9 -29.07 -6.74 -12.94
N ASP A 10 -27.81 -6.62 -13.33
CA ASP A 10 -26.85 -7.71 -13.30
C ASP A 10 -26.59 -8.11 -11.83
N ASN A 11 -27.25 -9.17 -11.39
CA ASN A 11 -27.18 -9.66 -10.02
C ASN A 11 -25.75 -10.09 -9.63
N ASP A 12 -24.95 -10.57 -10.58
CA ASP A 12 -23.56 -10.97 -10.31
C ASP A 12 -22.68 -9.73 -10.10
N ALA A 13 -22.88 -8.68 -10.87
CA ALA A 13 -22.20 -7.40 -10.67
C ALA A 13 -22.52 -6.80 -9.29
N ILE A 14 -23.81 -6.81 -8.88
CA ILE A 14 -24.21 -6.32 -7.56
C ILE A 14 -23.57 -7.14 -6.45
N LYS A 15 -23.53 -8.45 -6.61
CA LYS A 15 -22.90 -9.35 -5.63
C LYS A 15 -21.43 -9.03 -5.44
N LEU A 16 -20.66 -8.87 -6.54
CA LEU A 16 -19.24 -8.51 -6.49
C LEU A 16 -19.00 -7.15 -5.78
N VAL A 17 -19.78 -6.13 -6.16
CA VAL A 17 -19.72 -4.81 -5.53
C VAL A 17 -20.07 -4.88 -4.04
N SER A 18 -21.09 -5.63 -3.66
CA SER A 18 -21.49 -5.83 -2.27
C SER A 18 -20.43 -6.55 -1.45
N GLU A 19 -19.83 -7.61 -2.00
CA GLU A 19 -18.74 -8.35 -1.33
C GLU A 19 -17.51 -7.49 -1.10
N LEU A 20 -17.09 -6.72 -2.12
CA LEU A 20 -15.94 -5.83 -1.98
C LEU A 20 -16.24 -4.72 -0.97
N SER A 21 -17.44 -4.15 -1.00
CA SER A 21 -17.86 -3.10 -0.05
C SER A 21 -17.80 -3.60 1.40
N LYS A 22 -18.30 -4.82 1.67
CA LYS A 22 -18.22 -5.45 3.00
C LYS A 22 -16.77 -5.65 3.42
N THR A 23 -15.93 -6.18 2.52
CA THR A 23 -14.51 -6.36 2.78
C THR A 23 -13.85 -5.05 3.18
N VAL A 24 -14.11 -3.96 2.46
CA VAL A 24 -13.50 -2.64 2.75
C VAL A 24 -14.01 -2.04 4.06
N LEU A 25 -15.28 -2.28 4.43
CA LEU A 25 -15.84 -1.83 5.71
C LEU A 25 -15.17 -2.48 6.92
N ASP A 26 -14.67 -3.70 6.79
CA ASP A 26 -13.91 -4.40 7.84
C ASP A 26 -12.46 -3.90 7.97
N GLU A 27 -12.08 -2.87 7.20
CA GLU A 27 -10.76 -2.23 7.22
C GLU A 27 -9.58 -3.23 7.11
N PRO A 28 -9.55 -4.10 6.10
CA PRO A 28 -8.56 -5.15 5.97
C PRO A 28 -7.16 -4.55 5.77
N THR A 29 -6.11 -5.35 6.03
CA THR A 29 -4.78 -4.98 5.56
C THR A 29 -4.74 -4.97 4.02
N PRO A 30 -3.80 -4.23 3.40
CA PRO A 30 -3.69 -4.20 1.94
C PRO A 30 -3.50 -5.60 1.31
N GLU A 31 -2.78 -6.51 1.98
CA GLU A 31 -2.56 -7.89 1.53
C GLU A 31 -3.87 -8.70 1.56
N ILE A 32 -4.67 -8.53 2.62
CA ILE A 32 -5.99 -9.15 2.73
C ILE A 32 -6.89 -8.62 1.62
N LEU A 33 -6.92 -7.31 1.37
CA LEU A 33 -7.69 -6.74 0.28
C LEU A 33 -7.25 -7.28 -1.08
N ALA A 34 -5.94 -7.34 -1.35
CA ALA A 34 -5.40 -7.90 -2.59
C ALA A 34 -5.85 -9.36 -2.79
N SER A 35 -5.79 -10.17 -1.73
CA SER A 35 -6.25 -11.57 -1.78
C SER A 35 -7.76 -11.69 -2.04
N GLN A 36 -8.59 -10.84 -1.43
CA GLN A 36 -10.04 -10.84 -1.66
C GLN A 36 -10.39 -10.40 -3.09
N ILE A 37 -9.67 -9.41 -3.63
CA ILE A 37 -9.82 -9.01 -5.03
C ILE A 37 -9.49 -10.19 -5.95
N ALA A 38 -8.36 -10.87 -5.74
CA ALA A 38 -7.95 -12.01 -6.57
C ALA A 38 -8.95 -13.17 -6.50
N LEU A 39 -9.31 -13.60 -5.27
CA LEU A 39 -10.01 -14.84 -5.02
C LEU A 39 -11.54 -14.75 -5.14
N LYS A 40 -12.10 -13.54 -5.02
CA LYS A 40 -13.55 -13.35 -5.09
C LYS A 40 -13.97 -12.46 -6.25
N ILE A 41 -13.32 -11.29 -6.40
CA ILE A 41 -13.77 -10.31 -7.40
C ILE A 41 -13.31 -10.71 -8.81
N LEU A 42 -12.10 -11.23 -8.94
CA LEU A 42 -11.49 -11.65 -10.20
C LEU A 42 -11.42 -13.18 -10.37
N ALA A 43 -12.22 -13.94 -9.59
CA ALA A 43 -12.20 -15.39 -9.59
C ALA A 43 -12.47 -15.99 -10.99
N ASP A 44 -13.46 -15.45 -11.71
CA ASP A 44 -13.85 -15.91 -13.04
C ASP A 44 -12.77 -15.66 -14.11
N LEU A 45 -11.85 -14.72 -13.82
CA LEU A 45 -10.70 -14.44 -14.68
C LEU A 45 -9.51 -15.38 -14.41
N ASP A 46 -9.64 -16.34 -13.49
CA ASP A 46 -8.51 -17.15 -13.01
C ASP A 46 -7.31 -16.27 -12.63
N CYS A 47 -7.58 -15.33 -11.72
CA CYS A 47 -6.60 -14.34 -11.28
C CYS A 47 -5.46 -15.01 -10.52
N ARG A 48 -4.21 -14.77 -10.96
CA ARG A 48 -2.99 -15.35 -10.40
C ARG A 48 -2.27 -14.43 -9.45
N GLY A 49 -2.45 -13.13 -9.61
CA GLY A 49 -1.81 -12.16 -8.74
C GLY A 49 -2.49 -10.81 -8.80
N VAL A 50 -2.47 -10.10 -7.68
CA VAL A 50 -2.95 -8.73 -7.53
C VAL A 50 -1.89 -7.90 -6.82
N ILE A 51 -1.70 -6.67 -7.27
CA ILE A 51 -0.89 -5.64 -6.61
C ILE A 51 -1.73 -4.40 -6.37
N LEU A 52 -1.54 -3.78 -5.20
CA LEU A 52 -2.15 -2.51 -4.83
C LEU A 52 -1.06 -1.48 -4.65
N GLY A 53 -1.13 -0.39 -5.39
CA GLY A 53 -0.20 0.72 -5.32
C GLY A 53 -0.90 2.01 -4.88
N VAL A 54 -0.20 2.81 -4.08
CA VAL A 54 -0.67 4.12 -3.63
C VAL A 54 0.33 5.22 -4.01
N VAL A 55 -0.17 6.32 -4.54
CA VAL A 55 0.65 7.48 -4.94
C VAL A 55 1.08 8.24 -3.70
N GLN A 56 2.38 8.50 -3.59
CA GLN A 56 2.99 9.34 -2.57
C GLN A 56 3.23 10.77 -3.09
N ARG A 57 3.30 11.73 -2.17
CA ARG A 57 3.46 13.17 -2.51
C ARG A 57 4.72 13.49 -3.30
N GLU A 58 5.75 12.67 -3.19
CA GLU A 58 7.07 12.87 -3.79
C GLU A 58 7.17 12.32 -5.23
N GLY A 59 6.05 11.93 -5.84
CA GLY A 59 6.06 11.38 -7.21
C GLY A 59 6.48 9.90 -7.27
N PHE A 60 6.21 9.15 -6.23
CA PHE A 60 6.43 7.71 -6.15
C PHE A 60 5.10 6.95 -6.06
N LEU A 61 5.11 5.70 -6.50
CA LEU A 61 4.09 4.70 -6.24
C LEU A 61 4.66 3.70 -5.26
N ASP A 62 4.07 3.61 -4.06
CA ASP A 62 4.40 2.57 -3.08
C ASP A 62 3.47 1.37 -3.29
N LEU A 63 4.01 0.17 -3.46
CA LEU A 63 3.23 -1.06 -3.38
C LEU A 63 2.90 -1.33 -1.91
N ILE A 64 1.62 -1.37 -1.58
CA ILE A 64 1.14 -1.51 -0.22
C ILE A 64 0.58 -2.89 0.09
N GLY A 65 0.18 -3.65 -0.93
CA GLY A 65 -0.34 -5.00 -0.78
C GLY A 65 -0.16 -5.81 -2.06
N THR A 66 0.15 -7.09 -1.90
CA THR A 66 0.34 -8.04 -3.00
C THR A 66 -0.31 -9.38 -2.67
N TYR A 67 -0.76 -10.08 -3.70
CA TYR A 67 -1.22 -11.46 -3.63
C TYR A 67 -0.73 -12.22 -4.86
N GLY A 68 -0.32 -13.48 -4.67
CA GLY A 68 0.07 -14.39 -5.77
C GLY A 68 1.46 -14.15 -6.36
N TYR A 69 2.19 -13.14 -5.90
CA TYR A 69 3.57 -12.87 -6.30
C TYR A 69 4.54 -13.30 -5.20
N PRO A 70 5.64 -14.00 -5.52
CA PRO A 70 6.70 -14.26 -4.56
C PRO A 70 7.31 -12.95 -4.02
N SER A 71 7.63 -12.89 -2.73
CA SER A 71 8.16 -11.67 -2.10
C SER A 71 9.42 -11.15 -2.78
N ASN A 72 10.31 -12.03 -3.23
CA ASN A 72 11.53 -11.65 -3.94
C ASN A 72 11.28 -11.02 -5.33
N SER A 73 10.12 -11.28 -5.96
CA SER A 73 9.76 -10.69 -7.25
C SER A 73 9.15 -9.30 -7.12
N THR A 74 8.59 -8.95 -5.96
CA THR A 74 7.98 -7.64 -5.71
C THR A 74 8.89 -6.69 -4.94
N GLU A 75 9.87 -7.21 -4.20
CA GLU A 75 10.79 -6.41 -3.39
C GLU A 75 11.48 -5.27 -4.15
N PRO A 76 12.00 -5.44 -5.38
CA PRO A 76 12.60 -4.36 -6.16
C PRO A 76 11.60 -3.25 -6.54
N PHE A 77 10.30 -3.52 -6.45
CA PHE A 77 9.23 -2.64 -6.89
C PHE A 77 8.39 -2.08 -5.74
N ILE A 78 8.80 -2.29 -4.48
CA ILE A 78 8.06 -1.80 -3.30
C ILE A 78 7.84 -0.28 -3.39
N ARG A 79 8.82 0.47 -3.89
CA ARG A 79 8.70 1.90 -4.13
C ARG A 79 9.24 2.25 -5.51
N MET A 80 8.37 2.70 -6.40
CA MET A 80 8.71 3.02 -7.78
C MET A 80 8.50 4.51 -8.05
N PRO A 81 9.48 5.19 -8.69
CA PRO A 81 9.21 6.51 -9.25
C PRO A 81 8.09 6.43 -10.29
N LEU A 82 7.18 7.41 -10.31
CA LEU A 82 6.08 7.42 -11.29
C LEU A 82 6.59 7.52 -12.75
N TRP A 83 7.79 8.02 -12.99
CA TRP A 83 8.40 8.06 -14.34
C TRP A 83 9.00 6.72 -14.78
N ASN A 84 9.18 5.74 -13.87
CA ASN A 84 9.63 4.41 -14.23
C ASN A 84 8.58 3.75 -15.14
N PRO A 85 8.93 3.32 -16.35
CA PRO A 85 7.96 2.76 -17.29
C PRO A 85 7.53 1.36 -16.84
N MET A 86 6.38 1.27 -16.22
CA MET A 86 5.73 0.04 -15.74
C MET A 86 4.23 0.12 -16.05
N PRO A 87 3.53 -1.01 -16.27
CA PRO A 87 2.08 -0.97 -16.50
C PRO A 87 1.32 -0.19 -15.43
N ILE A 88 1.66 -0.42 -14.16
CA ILE A 88 0.98 0.19 -13.03
C ILE A 88 1.30 1.69 -12.87
N THR A 89 2.54 2.12 -13.13
CA THR A 89 2.90 3.55 -13.09
C THR A 89 2.33 4.29 -14.29
N ASP A 90 2.27 3.64 -15.47
CA ASP A 90 1.62 4.20 -16.65
C ASP A 90 0.13 4.43 -16.42
N ALA A 91 -0.57 3.46 -15.80
CA ALA A 91 -1.97 3.62 -15.44
C ALA A 91 -2.19 4.83 -14.51
N VAL A 92 -1.28 5.07 -13.56
CA VAL A 92 -1.34 6.27 -12.69
C VAL A 92 -1.14 7.55 -13.49
N ARG A 93 -0.15 7.58 -14.41
CA ARG A 93 0.20 8.79 -15.16
C ARG A 93 -0.85 9.16 -16.21
N THR A 94 -1.39 8.16 -16.91
CA THR A 94 -2.37 8.37 -17.98
C THR A 94 -3.79 8.50 -17.45
N GLY A 95 -4.08 7.89 -16.29
CA GLY A 95 -5.43 7.77 -15.76
C GLY A 95 -6.30 6.79 -16.54
N GLU A 96 -5.68 5.89 -17.34
CA GLU A 96 -6.33 4.93 -18.21
C GLU A 96 -5.99 3.49 -17.83
N ILE A 97 -6.92 2.57 -18.09
CA ILE A 97 -6.70 1.13 -17.91
C ILE A 97 -5.85 0.61 -19.07
N SER A 98 -4.82 -0.15 -18.77
CA SER A 98 -4.01 -0.88 -19.76
C SER A 98 -4.22 -2.38 -19.62
N ILE A 99 -4.34 -3.06 -20.78
CA ILE A 99 -4.51 -4.52 -20.87
C ILE A 99 -3.47 -5.05 -21.86
N PHE A 100 -2.68 -6.01 -21.41
CA PHE A 100 -1.72 -6.76 -22.24
C PHE A 100 -2.21 -8.20 -22.29
N ASN A 101 -2.68 -8.63 -23.47
CA ASN A 101 -3.30 -9.96 -23.64
C ASN A 101 -2.28 -11.09 -23.70
N THR A 102 -1.01 -10.74 -23.87
CA THR A 102 0.10 -11.71 -23.92
C THR A 102 1.32 -11.16 -23.20
N PRO A 103 2.17 -12.04 -22.64
CA PRO A 103 3.47 -11.65 -22.11
C PRO A 103 4.36 -10.94 -23.14
N LYS A 104 4.22 -11.31 -24.41
CA LYS A 104 4.97 -10.70 -25.51
C LYS A 104 4.63 -9.22 -25.66
N GLU A 105 3.34 -8.86 -25.71
CA GLU A 105 2.90 -7.46 -25.76
C GLU A 105 3.42 -6.66 -24.56
N LEU A 106 3.42 -7.27 -23.36
CA LEU A 106 3.93 -6.65 -22.15
C LEU A 106 5.43 -6.36 -22.26
N VAL A 107 6.23 -7.37 -22.66
CA VAL A 107 7.69 -7.25 -22.76
C VAL A 107 8.11 -6.34 -23.92
N GLU A 108 7.37 -6.32 -25.04
CA GLU A 108 7.62 -5.37 -26.13
C GLU A 108 7.51 -3.92 -25.66
N LYS A 109 6.55 -3.61 -24.79
CA LYS A 109 6.40 -2.27 -24.22
C LYS A 109 7.32 -2.00 -23.03
N TYR A 110 7.60 -3.04 -22.22
CA TYR A 110 8.42 -2.96 -20.99
C TYR A 110 9.50 -4.05 -21.01
N PRO A 111 10.59 -3.89 -21.76
CA PRO A 111 11.61 -4.96 -21.97
C PRO A 111 12.26 -5.45 -20.66
N HIS A 112 12.37 -4.56 -19.65
CA HIS A 112 12.95 -4.91 -18.36
C HIS A 112 12.09 -5.87 -17.51
N LEU A 113 10.84 -6.14 -17.93
CA LEU A 113 9.98 -7.13 -17.29
C LEU A 113 10.17 -8.56 -17.83
N SER A 114 11.05 -8.77 -18.81
CA SER A 114 11.29 -10.09 -19.41
C SER A 114 11.73 -11.13 -18.40
N GLU A 115 12.50 -10.74 -17.37
CA GLU A 115 13.01 -11.65 -16.34
C GLU A 115 11.96 -12.07 -15.30
N VAL A 116 10.94 -11.23 -15.08
CA VAL A 116 9.89 -11.47 -14.09
C VAL A 116 8.60 -12.01 -14.71
N THR A 117 8.51 -12.03 -16.05
CA THR A 117 7.35 -12.50 -16.79
C THR A 117 7.56 -13.96 -17.18
N THR A 118 7.25 -14.89 -16.29
CA THR A 118 7.54 -16.32 -16.47
C THR A 118 6.40 -17.16 -17.04
N ALA A 119 5.17 -16.63 -17.07
CA ALA A 119 3.99 -17.38 -17.51
C ALA A 119 3.78 -17.24 -19.03
N GLU A 120 3.66 -18.36 -19.74
CA GLU A 120 3.48 -18.38 -21.22
C GLU A 120 2.17 -17.72 -21.72
N ARG A 121 1.16 -17.57 -20.87
CA ARG A 121 -0.20 -17.11 -21.23
C ARG A 121 -0.82 -16.20 -20.18
N ALA A 122 -0.08 -15.27 -19.63
CA ALA A 122 -0.61 -14.36 -18.64
C ALA A 122 -1.13 -13.07 -19.29
N ILE A 123 -2.31 -12.64 -18.87
CA ILE A 123 -2.89 -11.35 -19.22
C ILE A 123 -2.58 -10.40 -18.06
N THR A 124 -1.99 -9.26 -18.38
CA THR A 124 -1.66 -8.24 -17.37
C THR A 124 -2.58 -7.05 -17.54
N VAL A 125 -3.24 -6.67 -16.48
CA VAL A 125 -4.10 -5.49 -16.42
C VAL A 125 -3.59 -4.53 -15.36
N SER A 126 -3.61 -3.24 -15.67
CA SER A 126 -3.35 -2.19 -14.69
C SER A 126 -4.41 -1.10 -14.82
N ALA A 127 -5.05 -0.79 -13.72
CA ALA A 127 -6.15 0.16 -13.64
C ALA A 127 -5.83 1.29 -12.63
N PRO A 128 -6.03 2.55 -13.01
CA PRO A 128 -5.88 3.67 -12.09
C PRO A 128 -7.01 3.68 -11.07
N VAL A 129 -6.67 3.96 -9.82
CA VAL A 129 -7.64 4.14 -8.75
C VAL A 129 -7.80 5.63 -8.47
N LYS A 130 -9.02 6.14 -8.63
CA LYS A 130 -9.34 7.56 -8.50
C LYS A 130 -10.14 7.83 -7.22
N PHE A 131 -9.90 8.98 -6.63
CA PHE A 131 -10.75 9.56 -5.61
C PHE A 131 -11.01 11.04 -5.96
N ARG A 132 -12.28 11.41 -6.12
CA ARG A 132 -12.70 12.76 -6.59
C ARG A 132 -11.92 13.20 -7.84
N ASN A 133 -11.94 12.41 -8.88
CA ASN A 133 -11.24 12.62 -10.16
C ASN A 133 -9.70 12.72 -10.10
N THR A 134 -9.09 12.52 -8.94
CA THR A 134 -7.64 12.48 -8.79
C THR A 134 -7.18 11.03 -8.70
N VAL A 135 -6.19 10.65 -9.51
CA VAL A 135 -5.56 9.33 -9.39
C VAL A 135 -4.73 9.31 -8.11
N ILE A 136 -5.07 8.43 -7.18
CA ILE A 136 -4.41 8.27 -5.88
C ILE A 136 -3.68 6.95 -5.73
N GLY A 137 -3.79 6.07 -6.71
CA GLY A 137 -3.15 4.77 -6.73
C GLY A 137 -3.50 3.98 -7.97
N ALA A 138 -3.18 2.70 -7.95
CA ALA A 138 -3.53 1.76 -9.01
C ALA A 138 -3.70 0.34 -8.46
N VAL A 139 -4.48 -0.45 -9.18
CA VAL A 139 -4.59 -1.90 -9.02
C VAL A 139 -4.01 -2.54 -10.27
N GLY A 140 -3.05 -3.44 -10.09
CA GLY A 140 -2.55 -4.32 -11.14
C GLY A 140 -2.96 -5.76 -10.86
N PHE A 141 -3.29 -6.53 -11.90
CA PHE A 141 -3.51 -7.95 -11.73
C PHE A 141 -3.05 -8.76 -12.95
N THR A 142 -2.76 -10.03 -12.71
CA THR A 142 -2.42 -11.02 -13.72
C THR A 142 -3.47 -12.11 -13.70
N SER A 143 -4.04 -12.44 -14.86
CA SER A 143 -5.08 -13.46 -15.02
C SER A 143 -4.78 -14.40 -16.19
N MET A 144 -5.44 -15.57 -16.20
CA MET A 144 -5.33 -16.54 -17.29
C MET A 144 -6.47 -16.40 -18.30
N ASN A 145 -7.62 -15.89 -17.86
CA ASN A 145 -8.75 -15.60 -18.71
C ASN A 145 -8.83 -14.10 -19.02
N PRO A 146 -9.16 -13.71 -20.26
CA PRO A 146 -9.30 -12.30 -20.61
C PRO A 146 -10.49 -11.66 -19.88
N PRO A 147 -10.37 -10.39 -19.47
CA PRO A 147 -11.53 -9.66 -19.03
C PRO A 147 -12.54 -9.54 -20.17
N THR A 148 -13.82 -9.48 -19.83
CA THR A 148 -14.90 -9.35 -20.81
C THR A 148 -14.75 -8.10 -21.66
N ASN A 149 -15.27 -8.14 -22.89
CA ASN A 149 -15.28 -6.99 -23.78
C ASN A 149 -15.93 -5.78 -23.08
N GLY A 150 -15.25 -4.64 -23.14
CA GLY A 150 -15.72 -3.41 -22.49
C GLY A 150 -15.30 -3.26 -21.02
N PHE A 151 -14.44 -4.13 -20.49
CA PHE A 151 -13.96 -4.09 -19.09
C PHE A 151 -13.55 -2.67 -18.63
N HIS A 152 -12.85 -1.91 -19.47
CA HIS A 152 -12.39 -0.56 -19.16
C HIS A 152 -13.52 0.52 -19.10
N ASN A 153 -14.72 0.21 -19.63
CA ASN A 153 -15.88 1.10 -19.58
C ASN A 153 -17.09 0.44 -18.91
N HIS A 154 -16.89 -0.67 -18.22
CA HIS A 154 -17.98 -1.39 -17.58
C HIS A 154 -18.34 -0.76 -16.24
N PRO A 155 -19.64 -0.49 -15.96
CA PRO A 155 -20.07 0.13 -14.69
C PRO A 155 -19.59 -0.65 -13.44
N THR A 156 -19.50 -1.98 -13.51
CA THR A 156 -18.99 -2.81 -12.41
C THR A 156 -17.52 -2.53 -12.16
N THR A 157 -16.71 -2.38 -13.21
CA THR A 157 -15.28 -2.01 -13.07
C THR A 157 -15.13 -0.66 -12.40
N ASP A 158 -15.91 0.33 -12.83
CA ASP A 158 -15.92 1.66 -12.22
C ASP A 158 -16.33 1.62 -10.75
N ALA A 159 -17.35 0.83 -10.41
CA ALA A 159 -17.79 0.65 -9.02
C ALA A 159 -16.70 0.00 -8.15
N ILE A 160 -16.07 -1.07 -8.64
CA ILE A 160 -14.97 -1.76 -7.96
C ILE A 160 -13.78 -0.81 -7.74
N LEU A 161 -13.34 -0.09 -8.77
CA LEU A 161 -12.25 0.88 -8.67
C LEU A 161 -12.60 2.05 -7.74
N SER A 162 -13.86 2.48 -7.70
CA SER A 162 -14.34 3.52 -6.77
C SER A 162 -14.26 3.07 -5.32
N ILE A 163 -14.63 1.82 -5.03
CA ILE A 163 -14.50 1.23 -3.68
C ILE A 163 -13.02 1.12 -3.29
N CYS A 164 -12.16 0.68 -4.20
CA CYS A 164 -10.71 0.71 -3.99
C CYS A 164 -10.22 2.15 -3.72
N GLY A 165 -10.79 3.16 -4.38
CA GLY A 165 -10.47 4.57 -4.14
C GLY A 165 -10.83 5.03 -2.72
N ILE A 166 -11.97 4.61 -2.19
CA ILE A 166 -12.35 4.88 -0.80
C ILE A 166 -11.36 4.21 0.15
N TYR A 167 -11.03 2.94 -0.09
CA TYR A 167 -10.06 2.21 0.72
C TYR A 167 -8.67 2.89 0.74
N LEU A 168 -8.12 3.18 -0.44
CA LEU A 168 -6.80 3.82 -0.55
C LEU A 168 -6.79 5.21 0.09
N LYS A 169 -7.89 5.97 -0.02
CA LYS A 169 -8.00 7.27 0.64
C LYS A 169 -7.99 7.15 2.17
N ASN A 170 -8.72 6.18 2.72
CA ASN A 170 -8.71 5.91 4.15
C ASN A 170 -7.33 5.44 4.62
N PHE A 171 -6.68 4.55 3.86
CA PHE A 171 -5.31 4.10 4.13
C PHE A 171 -4.32 5.27 4.20
N LEU A 172 -4.37 6.19 3.21
CA LEU A 172 -3.54 7.39 3.19
C LEU A 172 -3.82 8.33 4.38
N ASN A 173 -5.09 8.51 4.75
CA ASN A 173 -5.46 9.34 5.89
C ASN A 173 -4.91 8.76 7.19
N LYS A 174 -5.10 7.45 7.44
CA LYS A 174 -4.54 6.77 8.62
C LYS A 174 -3.01 6.90 8.69
N LYS A 175 -2.32 6.75 7.55
CA LYS A 175 -0.86 6.95 7.49
C LYS A 175 -0.48 8.38 7.88
N LEU A 176 -1.19 9.39 7.36
CA LEU A 176 -0.95 10.81 7.68
C LEU A 176 -1.25 11.14 9.15
N ASP A 177 -2.31 10.57 9.71
CA ASP A 177 -2.67 10.79 11.12
C ASP A 177 -1.62 10.16 12.04
N ASN A 178 -1.17 8.95 11.75
CA ASN A 178 -0.05 8.34 12.46
C ASN A 178 1.24 9.18 12.36
N GLU A 179 1.58 9.70 11.18
CA GLU A 179 2.75 10.59 11.01
C GLU A 179 2.61 11.89 11.81
N ARG A 180 1.41 12.46 11.90
CA ARG A 180 1.12 13.65 12.73
C ARG A 180 1.24 13.34 14.22
N ASP A 181 0.70 12.22 14.67
CA ASP A 181 0.78 11.80 16.07
C ASP A 181 2.24 11.58 16.47
N TYR A 182 3.05 10.94 15.64
CA TYR A 182 4.49 10.78 15.88
C TYR A 182 5.23 12.14 15.86
N SER A 183 4.88 13.06 14.96
CA SER A 183 5.46 14.41 14.95
C SER A 183 5.12 15.20 16.21
N HIS A 184 3.91 15.08 16.75
CA HIS A 184 3.54 15.66 18.03
C HIS A 184 4.26 14.98 19.20
N ALA A 185 4.33 13.66 19.19
CA ALA A 185 5.05 12.87 20.18
C ALA A 185 6.53 13.28 20.27
N THR A 186 7.19 13.44 19.11
CA THR A 186 8.61 13.83 19.04
C THR A 186 8.88 15.27 19.53
N LYS A 187 7.92 16.18 19.37
CA LYS A 187 8.02 17.54 19.92
C LYS A 187 7.95 17.57 21.45
N SER A 188 7.32 16.59 22.07
CA SER A 188 7.21 16.47 23.53
C SER A 188 8.44 15.87 24.21
N LEU A 189 9.41 15.33 23.43
CA LEU A 189 10.63 14.76 23.95
C LEU A 189 11.55 15.85 24.55
N SER A 190 12.02 15.63 25.79
CA SER A 190 13.08 16.44 26.38
C SER A 190 14.42 16.21 25.66
N GLU A 191 15.36 17.15 25.82
CA GLU A 191 16.69 17.01 25.24
C GLU A 191 17.39 15.73 25.70
N ARG A 192 17.29 15.39 26.99
CA ARG A 192 17.83 14.14 27.52
C ARG A 192 17.20 12.89 26.86
N GLN A 193 15.89 12.89 26.64
CA GLN A 193 15.22 11.79 25.97
C GLN A 193 15.67 11.63 24.52
N ARG A 194 15.92 12.73 23.82
CA ARG A 194 16.53 12.70 22.46
C ARG A 194 17.93 12.10 22.49
N GLN A 195 18.76 12.47 23.44
CA GLN A 195 20.09 11.89 23.62
C GLN A 195 20.01 10.39 23.94
N ILE A 196 19.05 9.93 24.75
CA ILE A 196 18.84 8.50 25.01
C ILE A 196 18.45 7.76 23.72
N ILE A 197 17.56 8.33 22.90
CA ILE A 197 17.16 7.72 21.62
C ILE A 197 18.37 7.59 20.68
N SER A 198 19.25 8.59 20.60
CA SER A 198 20.45 8.49 19.77
C SER A 198 21.40 7.38 20.22
N LEU A 199 21.42 7.05 21.50
CA LEU A 199 22.25 5.96 22.06
C LEU A 199 21.62 4.56 21.86
N PHE A 200 20.35 4.46 21.47
CA PHE A 200 19.72 3.17 21.17
C PHE A 200 20.37 2.43 19.99
N LYS A 201 21.02 3.15 19.09
CA LYS A 201 21.79 2.58 17.97
C LYS A 201 23.05 1.81 18.41
N GLU A 202 23.58 2.13 19.57
CA GLU A 202 24.89 1.67 20.02
C GLU A 202 24.83 0.42 20.92
N ASP A 203 23.67 -0.21 21.06
CA ASP A 203 23.41 -1.40 21.90
C ASP A 203 23.90 -1.28 23.36
N LEU A 204 24.00 -0.03 23.88
CA LEU A 204 24.44 0.23 25.24
C LEU A 204 23.43 -0.29 26.27
N THR A 205 23.95 -0.79 27.40
CA THR A 205 23.12 -1.08 28.59
C THR A 205 22.63 0.22 29.22
N THR A 206 21.61 0.13 30.08
CA THR A 206 21.10 1.31 30.81
C THR A 206 22.18 1.98 31.65
N ASP A 207 23.07 1.17 32.28
CA ASP A 207 24.18 1.68 33.11
C ASP A 207 25.22 2.41 32.24
N GLN A 208 25.58 1.85 31.07
CA GLN A 208 26.48 2.51 30.14
C GLN A 208 25.92 3.83 29.59
N MET A 209 24.61 3.89 29.31
CA MET A 209 23.96 5.14 28.93
C MET A 209 23.95 6.16 30.09
N ALA A 210 23.76 5.69 31.32
CA ALA A 210 23.78 6.52 32.53
C ALA A 210 25.17 7.16 32.71
N ASP A 211 26.23 6.38 32.61
CA ASP A 211 27.61 6.84 32.69
C ASP A 211 27.94 7.85 31.59
N ARG A 212 27.53 7.58 30.36
CA ARG A 212 27.80 8.43 29.19
C ARG A 212 27.08 9.78 29.28
N LEU A 213 25.84 9.77 29.75
CA LEU A 213 25.00 10.98 29.88
C LEU A 213 25.17 11.68 31.23
N LYS A 214 25.93 11.08 32.18
CA LYS A 214 26.16 11.58 33.54
C LYS A 214 24.88 11.72 34.35
N TYR A 215 24.02 10.71 34.26
CA TYR A 215 22.79 10.58 35.05
C TYR A 215 22.79 9.27 35.84
N SER A 216 21.86 9.11 36.78
CA SER A 216 21.67 7.83 37.47
C SER A 216 20.99 6.80 36.54
N ALA A 217 21.32 5.51 36.72
CA ALA A 217 20.67 4.43 35.96
C ALA A 217 19.15 4.43 36.15
N SER A 218 18.66 4.79 37.35
CA SER A 218 17.23 4.90 37.62
C SER A 218 16.56 6.03 36.80
N THR A 219 17.24 7.17 36.62
CA THR A 219 16.77 8.28 35.79
C THR A 219 16.66 7.86 34.32
N ILE A 220 17.72 7.20 33.79
CA ILE A 220 17.72 6.70 32.41
C ILE A 220 16.60 5.66 32.20
N LYS A 221 16.41 4.74 33.16
CA LYS A 221 15.34 3.73 33.08
C LYS A 221 13.94 4.39 33.04
N GLN A 222 13.70 5.41 33.85
CA GLN A 222 12.44 6.15 33.83
C GLN A 222 12.22 6.89 32.52
N ASP A 223 13.26 7.49 31.96
CA ASP A 223 13.14 8.16 30.67
C ASP A 223 12.92 7.18 29.52
N ILE A 224 13.55 6.00 29.53
CA ILE A 224 13.27 4.91 28.56
C ILE A 224 11.80 4.50 28.62
N ILE A 225 11.22 4.34 29.83
CA ILE A 225 9.80 4.01 30.00
C ILE A 225 8.91 5.11 29.42
N LYS A 226 9.24 6.38 29.67
CA LYS A 226 8.51 7.51 29.11
C LYS A 226 8.62 7.57 27.58
N ILE A 227 9.80 7.33 27.03
CA ILE A 227 10.02 7.24 25.58
C ILE A 227 9.14 6.13 24.98
N TYR A 228 9.13 4.95 25.57
CA TYR A 228 8.26 3.86 25.12
C TYR A 228 6.78 4.24 25.17
N SER A 229 6.34 4.92 26.22
CA SER A 229 4.97 5.41 26.34
C SER A 229 4.64 6.47 25.29
N ILE A 230 5.55 7.42 25.00
CA ILE A 230 5.37 8.45 23.99
C ILE A 230 5.20 7.87 22.58
N PHE A 231 5.99 6.84 22.24
CA PHE A 231 5.94 6.17 20.92
C PHE A 231 4.92 5.02 20.89
N GLY A 232 4.32 4.63 22.00
CA GLY A 232 3.37 3.50 22.08
C GLY A 232 4.00 2.14 21.77
N VAL A 233 5.29 1.95 22.08
CA VAL A 233 6.06 0.73 21.80
C VAL A 233 6.79 0.23 23.03
N ASN A 234 7.39 -0.96 22.93
CA ASN A 234 8.08 -1.62 24.05
C ASN A 234 9.52 -2.05 23.73
N SER A 235 10.09 -1.61 22.62
CA SER A 235 11.46 -1.95 22.23
C SER A 235 12.22 -0.75 21.67
N ARG A 236 13.55 -0.74 21.84
CA ARG A 236 14.45 0.30 21.30
C ARG A 236 14.39 0.35 19.78
N GLN A 237 14.35 -0.80 19.13
CA GLN A 237 14.32 -0.89 17.68
C GLN A 237 13.05 -0.28 17.11
N ALA A 238 11.89 -0.53 17.74
CA ALA A 238 10.63 0.10 17.34
C ALA A 238 10.65 1.62 17.54
N VAL A 239 11.27 2.12 18.62
CA VAL A 239 11.46 3.58 18.81
C VAL A 239 12.32 4.16 17.70
N LEU A 240 13.46 3.55 17.34
CA LEU A 240 14.34 4.03 16.28
C LEU A 240 13.61 4.09 14.92
N GLU A 241 12.84 3.05 14.60
CA GLU A 241 12.06 3.02 13.36
C GLU A 241 11.01 4.17 13.31
N LEU A 242 10.27 4.37 14.40
CA LEU A 242 9.27 5.42 14.48
C LEU A 242 9.89 6.82 14.54
N ALA A 243 11.01 7.00 15.24
CA ALA A 243 11.77 8.26 15.26
C ALA A 243 12.25 8.65 13.86
N ARG A 244 12.73 7.68 13.07
CA ARG A 244 13.11 7.90 11.67
C ARG A 244 11.91 8.31 10.80
N LYS A 245 10.76 7.63 10.95
CA LYS A 245 9.50 7.99 10.26
C LYS A 245 8.99 9.39 10.64
N ALA A 246 9.26 9.83 11.87
CA ALA A 246 8.89 11.14 12.38
C ALA A 246 9.87 12.28 11.99
N GLY A 247 10.86 12.02 11.16
CA GLY A 247 11.83 13.00 10.69
C GLY A 247 12.97 13.31 11.68
N LEU A 248 13.14 12.47 12.73
CA LEU A 248 14.28 12.52 13.64
C LEU A 248 15.44 11.65 13.13
N ALA A 249 15.74 11.73 11.82
CA ALA A 249 16.79 10.93 11.20
C ALA A 249 18.17 11.10 11.85
N ASP A 250 18.46 12.26 12.42
CA ASP A 250 19.70 12.54 13.14
C ASP A 250 19.78 11.81 14.50
N LEU A 251 18.65 11.37 15.03
CA LEU A 251 18.57 10.61 16.29
C LEU A 251 18.41 9.11 16.05
N ALA A 252 18.02 8.66 14.84
CA ALA A 252 17.70 7.27 14.55
C ALA A 252 18.66 6.61 13.57
#